data_95833ca7af7e3cd980cd6ea0adeb69c3
#
_entry.id   95833ca7af7e3cd980cd6ea0adeb69c3
#
_cell.length_a   1.000
_cell.length_b   1.000
_cell.length_c   1.000
_cell.angle_alpha   90.00
_cell.angle_beta   90.00
_cell.angle_gamma   90.00
#
_symmetry.space_group_name_H-M   'P 1'
#
loop_
_entity.id
_entity.type
_entity.pdbx_description
1 polymer ?
#
loop_
_entity_poly.entity_id
_entity_poly.type
_entity_poly.pdbx_seq_one_letter_code
_entity_poly.pdbx_strand_id
1 'polypeptide(L)'
;RVLKPGGVLLNFDADYAANVRSRSTQNRRVPADSPYGHVGMTEALVEENNAITLALDVGQKRPAWDEAVLKKVGFSHCRTDLTVGRRVLGAADLVHAPMFGVFAQK
;
A
#
# COMPACT_ATOMS: atom_id res chain seq x y z
N ARG A 1 11.27 14.75 16.68
CA ARG A 1 11.73 15.25 15.36
C ARG A 1 12.81 14.31 14.83
N VAL A 2 12.45 13.42 13.92
CA VAL A 2 13.35 12.33 13.48
C VAL A 2 14.26 12.75 12.33
N LEU A 3 13.80 13.59 11.41
CA LEU A 3 14.59 14.05 10.27
C LEU A 3 15.07 15.49 10.44
N LYS A 4 16.36 15.70 10.23
CA LYS A 4 17.01 17.02 10.14
C LYS A 4 16.63 17.71 8.81
N PRO A 5 16.81 19.04 8.69
CA PRO A 5 16.75 19.72 7.40
C PRO A 5 17.66 19.03 6.38
N GLY A 6 17.17 18.81 5.16
CA GLY A 6 17.85 18.04 4.11
C GLY A 6 17.73 16.52 4.23
N GLY A 7 17.17 16.01 5.33
CA GLY A 7 16.95 14.58 5.52
C GLY A 7 15.92 14.02 4.51
N VAL A 8 16.11 12.77 4.13
CA VAL A 8 15.31 12.08 3.11
C VAL A 8 14.42 11.03 3.78
N LEU A 9 13.17 11.00 3.39
CA LEU A 9 12.21 9.91 3.64
C LEU A 9 12.06 9.08 2.37
N LEU A 10 12.17 7.78 2.52
CA LEU A 10 11.83 6.82 1.49
C LEU A 10 10.85 5.82 2.08
N ASN A 11 9.66 5.74 1.53
CA ASN A 11 8.63 4.80 1.96
C ASN A 11 8.15 3.96 0.78
N PHE A 12 8.08 2.65 0.99
CA PHE A 12 7.43 1.71 0.07
C PHE A 12 6.22 1.14 0.75
N ASP A 13 5.09 1.20 0.08
CA ASP A 13 3.82 0.76 0.62
C ASP A 13 2.87 0.32 -0.50
N ALA A 14 1.66 -0.09 -0.15
CA ALA A 14 0.62 -0.47 -1.08
C ALA A 14 -0.73 0.12 -0.68
N ASP A 15 -1.61 0.34 -1.67
CA ASP A 15 -2.99 0.76 -1.42
C ASP A 15 -3.85 -0.48 -1.09
N TYR A 16 -3.73 -0.95 0.16
CA TYR A 16 -4.48 -2.11 0.64
C TYR A 16 -5.98 -1.90 0.62
N ALA A 17 -6.47 -0.70 0.92
CA ALA A 17 -7.89 -0.40 0.90
C ALA A 17 -8.46 -0.45 -0.53
N ALA A 18 -7.75 0.06 -1.52
CA ALA A 18 -8.13 -0.10 -2.92
C ALA A 18 -8.17 -1.58 -3.34
N ASN A 19 -7.20 -2.37 -2.86
CA ASN A 19 -7.17 -3.80 -3.12
C ASN A 19 -8.36 -4.54 -2.49
N VAL A 20 -8.72 -4.22 -1.25
CA VAL A 20 -9.90 -4.80 -0.58
C VAL A 20 -11.17 -4.43 -1.34
N ARG A 21 -11.34 -3.16 -1.75
CA ARG A 21 -12.50 -2.72 -2.54
C ARG A 21 -12.59 -3.43 -3.90
N SER A 22 -11.48 -3.65 -4.57
CA SER A 22 -11.45 -4.35 -5.86
C SER A 22 -11.75 -5.84 -5.72
N ARG A 23 -11.35 -6.46 -4.60
CA ARG A 23 -11.60 -7.88 -4.33
C ARG A 23 -13.05 -8.18 -4.00
N SER A 24 -13.81 -7.22 -3.48
CA SER A 24 -15.24 -7.42 -3.23
C SER A 24 -16.02 -7.72 -4.51
N THR A 25 -15.46 -7.41 -5.66
CA THR A 25 -16.04 -7.71 -6.98
C THR A 25 -15.46 -8.98 -7.63
N GLN A 26 -14.38 -9.53 -7.09
CA GLN A 26 -13.73 -10.73 -7.63
C GLN A 26 -13.39 -11.68 -6.50
N ASN A 27 -14.10 -12.79 -6.41
CA ASN A 27 -13.83 -13.91 -5.50
C ASN A 27 -12.47 -14.56 -5.83
N ARG A 28 -11.37 -13.84 -5.66
CA ARG A 28 -10.01 -14.38 -5.80
C ARG A 28 -9.65 -15.12 -4.53
N ARG A 29 -9.98 -16.39 -4.48
CA ARG A 29 -9.32 -17.32 -3.57
C ARG A 29 -7.84 -17.34 -3.96
N VAL A 30 -6.96 -17.01 -3.01
CA VAL A 30 -5.54 -17.29 -3.18
C VAL A 30 -5.44 -18.80 -3.37
N PRO A 31 -4.80 -19.30 -4.46
CA PRO A 31 -4.62 -20.73 -4.64
C PRO A 31 -3.99 -21.35 -3.40
N ALA A 32 -4.47 -22.52 -2.99
CA ALA A 32 -3.98 -23.22 -1.80
C ALA A 32 -2.47 -23.55 -1.85
N ASP A 33 -1.92 -23.57 -3.04
CA ASP A 33 -0.50 -23.84 -3.35
C ASP A 33 0.33 -22.55 -3.50
N SER A 34 -0.28 -21.38 -3.28
CA SER A 34 0.46 -20.12 -3.32
C SER A 34 1.53 -20.08 -2.22
N PRO A 35 2.79 -19.78 -2.53
CA PRO A 35 3.85 -19.62 -1.52
C PRO A 35 3.53 -18.47 -0.53
N TYR A 36 2.57 -17.63 -0.87
CA TYR A 36 2.05 -16.54 -0.03
C TYR A 36 0.68 -16.86 0.57
N GLY A 37 0.20 -18.10 0.40
CA GLY A 37 -0.98 -18.58 1.11
C GLY A 37 -0.71 -18.48 2.61
N HIS A 38 -1.39 -17.58 3.30
CA HIS A 38 -1.36 -17.54 4.76
C HIS A 38 -2.02 -18.81 5.27
N VAL A 39 -1.22 -19.83 5.44
CA VAL A 39 -1.67 -21.09 6.01
C VAL A 39 -2.25 -20.80 7.38
N GLY A 40 -3.55 -21.03 7.54
CA GLY A 40 -4.24 -20.83 8.80
C GLY A 40 -5.12 -19.56 8.90
N MET A 41 -5.19 -18.71 7.89
CA MET A 41 -6.19 -17.63 7.89
C MET A 41 -7.58 -18.21 7.60
N THR A 42 -8.46 -18.13 8.59
CA THR A 42 -9.88 -18.44 8.43
C THR A 42 -10.58 -17.31 7.65
N GLU A 43 -11.72 -17.62 7.03
CA GLU A 43 -12.53 -16.62 6.35
C GLU A 43 -12.90 -15.45 7.28
N ALA A 44 -13.23 -15.74 8.54
CA ALA A 44 -13.53 -14.72 9.55
C ALA A 44 -12.33 -13.77 9.81
N LEU A 45 -11.11 -14.29 9.88
CA LEU A 45 -9.91 -13.45 10.03
C LEU A 45 -9.63 -12.58 8.81
N VAL A 46 -9.92 -13.09 7.61
CA VAL A 46 -9.81 -12.30 6.38
C VAL A 46 -10.83 -11.17 6.37
N GLU A 47 -12.07 -11.44 6.76
CA GLU A 47 -13.12 -10.42 6.86
C GLU A 47 -12.78 -9.35 7.89
N GLU A 48 -12.32 -9.75 9.08
CA GLU A 48 -11.88 -8.83 10.12
C GLU A 48 -10.73 -7.95 9.65
N ASN A 49 -9.70 -8.52 9.03
CA ASN A 49 -8.57 -7.78 8.49
C ASN A 49 -9.00 -6.78 7.40
N ASN A 50 -9.93 -7.20 6.53
CA ASN A 50 -10.48 -6.31 5.51
C ASN A 50 -11.29 -5.16 6.13
N ALA A 51 -12.08 -5.43 7.17
CA ALA A 51 -12.85 -4.42 7.89
C ALA A 51 -11.91 -3.40 8.56
N ILE A 52 -10.84 -3.85 9.22
CA ILE A 52 -9.81 -2.99 9.81
C ILE A 52 -9.13 -2.15 8.72
N THR A 53 -8.74 -2.76 7.61
CA THR A 53 -8.09 -2.07 6.49
C THR A 53 -8.97 -0.93 5.95
N LEU A 54 -10.27 -1.19 5.78
CA LEU A 54 -11.22 -0.18 5.32
C LEU A 54 -11.49 0.91 6.37
N ALA A 55 -11.51 0.55 7.65
CA ALA A 55 -11.70 1.51 8.74
C ALA A 55 -10.49 2.45 8.90
N LEU A 56 -9.28 1.98 8.62
CA LEU A 56 -8.06 2.77 8.61
C LEU A 56 -7.86 3.58 7.33
N ASP A 57 -8.66 3.28 6.29
CA ASP A 57 -8.63 4.05 5.06
C ASP A 57 -9.13 5.47 5.32
N VAL A 58 -8.25 6.41 5.13
CA VAL A 58 -8.54 7.85 5.30
C VAL A 58 -9.42 8.42 4.19
N GLY A 59 -10.09 7.57 3.42
CA GLY A 59 -10.99 7.96 2.34
C GLY A 59 -10.30 8.59 1.14
N GLN A 60 -8.98 8.51 1.07
CA GLN A 60 -8.18 9.16 0.05
C GLN A 60 -7.32 8.15 -0.70
N LYS A 61 -7.21 8.36 -1.99
CA LYS A 61 -6.38 7.50 -2.85
C LYS A 61 -4.91 7.64 -2.50
N ARG A 62 -4.29 6.56 -2.10
CA ARG A 62 -2.84 6.49 -1.94
C ARG A 62 -2.18 6.27 -3.32
N PRO A 63 -1.01 6.82 -3.59
CA PRO A 63 -0.13 7.59 -2.68
C PRO A 63 -0.38 9.10 -2.68
N ALA A 64 -1.39 9.61 -3.35
CA ALA A 64 -1.64 11.05 -3.42
C ALA A 64 -1.86 11.67 -2.03
N TRP A 65 -2.53 10.94 -1.13
CA TRP A 65 -2.69 11.36 0.26
C TRP A 65 -1.35 11.46 0.99
N ASP A 66 -0.47 10.49 0.80
CA ASP A 66 0.87 10.47 1.42
C ASP A 66 1.66 11.71 1.03
N GLU A 67 1.65 12.03 -0.27
CA GLU A 67 2.34 13.21 -0.80
C GLU A 67 1.78 14.51 -0.22
N ALA A 68 0.45 14.62 -0.14
CA ALA A 68 -0.23 15.79 0.42
C ALA A 68 0.11 15.98 1.90
N VAL A 69 0.11 14.91 2.70
CA VAL A 69 0.47 14.95 4.12
C VAL A 69 1.94 15.34 4.31
N LEU A 70 2.85 14.76 3.53
CA LEU A 70 4.27 15.09 3.61
C LEU A 70 4.53 16.56 3.30
N LYS A 71 3.91 17.11 2.27
CA LYS A 71 3.98 18.54 1.97
C LYS A 71 3.45 19.40 3.12
N LYS A 72 2.30 19.01 3.69
CA LYS A 72 1.68 19.72 4.82
C LYS A 72 2.58 19.75 6.07
N VAL A 73 3.35 18.70 6.33
CA VAL A 73 4.29 18.64 7.47
C VAL A 73 5.68 19.15 7.15
N GLY A 74 5.85 19.84 6.02
CA GLY A 74 7.02 20.60 5.67
C GLY A 74 8.11 19.83 4.91
N PHE A 75 7.75 18.76 4.20
CA PHE A 75 8.65 18.17 3.22
C PHE A 75 8.56 18.94 1.90
N SER A 76 9.72 19.24 1.32
CA SER A 76 9.88 19.70 -0.04
C SER A 76 10.16 18.52 -0.97
N HIS A 77 10.11 18.70 -2.28
CA HIS A 77 10.51 17.69 -3.27
C HIS A 77 9.87 16.30 -3.06
N CYS A 78 8.57 16.26 -2.77
CA CYS A 78 7.83 15.01 -2.71
C CYS A 78 7.62 14.44 -4.12
N ARG A 79 7.99 13.18 -4.30
CA ARG A 79 7.80 12.44 -5.54
C ARG A 79 7.25 11.04 -5.24
N THR A 80 6.28 10.61 -6.05
CA THR A 80 5.73 9.26 -6.00
C THR A 80 6.15 8.44 -7.21
N ASP A 81 6.33 7.13 -7.00
CA ASP A 81 6.65 6.16 -8.04
C ASP A 81 5.63 5.01 -7.98
N LEU A 82 4.76 4.96 -8.98
CA LEU A 82 3.72 3.94 -9.11
C LEU A 82 4.22 2.67 -9.81
N THR A 83 5.47 2.65 -10.25
CA THR A 83 6.02 1.53 -11.01
C THR A 83 6.92 0.63 -10.18
N VAL A 84 7.12 0.96 -8.90
CA VAL A 84 8.04 0.24 -8.03
C VAL A 84 7.65 -1.24 -7.87
N GLY A 85 6.37 -1.54 -7.72
CA GLY A 85 5.89 -2.92 -7.60
C GLY A 85 6.23 -3.74 -8.83
N ARG A 86 5.96 -3.19 -10.02
CA ARG A 86 6.30 -3.86 -11.29
C ARG A 86 7.80 -4.10 -11.46
N ARG A 87 8.64 -3.17 -11.01
CA ARG A 87 10.10 -3.33 -11.08
C ARG A 87 10.63 -4.35 -10.09
N VAL A 88 10.03 -4.45 -8.91
CA VAL A 88 10.48 -5.34 -7.83
C VAL A 88 9.86 -6.73 -7.96
N LEU A 89 8.55 -6.80 -8.22
CA LEU A 89 7.78 -8.04 -8.22
C LEU A 89 7.53 -8.61 -9.63
N GLY A 90 7.80 -7.82 -10.68
CA GLY A 90 7.54 -8.24 -12.05
C GLY A 90 6.05 -8.59 -12.26
N ALA A 91 5.79 -9.76 -12.84
CA ALA A 91 4.41 -10.21 -13.09
C ALA A 91 3.60 -10.50 -11.81
N ALA A 92 4.26 -10.75 -10.68
CA ALA A 92 3.60 -10.97 -9.40
C ALA A 92 2.91 -9.71 -8.85
N ASP A 93 3.28 -8.50 -9.29
CA ASP A 93 2.64 -7.24 -8.91
C ASP A 93 1.14 -7.21 -9.25
N LEU A 94 0.72 -7.98 -10.27
CA LEU A 94 -0.68 -8.08 -10.66
C LEU A 94 -1.56 -8.84 -9.66
N VAL A 95 -0.95 -9.60 -8.76
CA VAL A 95 -1.64 -10.44 -7.78
C VAL A 95 -1.80 -9.73 -6.44
N HIS A 96 -0.96 -8.75 -6.16
CA HIS A 96 -0.90 -8.02 -4.91
C HIS A 96 -1.53 -6.62 -5.03
N ALA A 97 -1.72 -5.97 -3.89
CA ALA A 97 -2.10 -4.57 -3.86
C ALA A 97 -1.06 -3.73 -4.64
N PRO A 98 -1.49 -2.77 -5.46
CA PRO A 98 -0.57 -1.93 -6.22
C PRO A 98 0.44 -1.26 -5.28
N MET A 99 1.71 -1.58 -5.47
CA MET A 99 2.79 -0.98 -4.68
C MET A 99 3.21 0.36 -5.25
N PHE A 100 3.55 1.26 -4.36
CA PHE A 100 4.11 2.56 -4.71
C PHE A 100 5.29 2.92 -3.81
N GLY A 101 6.15 3.79 -4.31
CA GLY A 101 7.21 4.42 -3.54
C GLY A 101 6.91 5.90 -3.34
N VAL A 102 7.23 6.43 -2.16
CA VAL A 102 7.18 7.87 -1.87
C VAL A 102 8.56 8.30 -1.44
N PHE A 103 9.10 9.27 -2.16
CA PHE A 103 10.34 9.96 -1.84
C PHE A 103 10.03 11.39 -1.44
N ALA A 104 10.58 11.84 -0.31
CA ALA A 104 10.43 13.21 0.14
C ALA A 104 11.69 13.72 0.82
N GLN A 105 12.03 15.00 0.63
CA GLN A 105 13.14 15.66 1.28
C GLN A 105 12.63 16.77 2.19
N LYS A 106 13.20 16.86 3.39
CA LYS A 106 12.83 17.86 4.37
C LYS A 106 13.68 19.10 4.23
#